data_cd0edfd4843c843bcc0c6bbce601e354
#
_entry.id   cd0edfd4843c843bcc0c6bbce601e354
#
_cell.length_a   1.000
_cell.length_b   1.000
_cell.length_c   1.000
_cell.angle_alpha   90.00
_cell.angle_beta   90.00
_cell.angle_gamma   90.00
#
_symmetry.space_group_name_H-M   'P 1'
#
loop_
_entity.id
_entity.type
_entity.pdbx_description
1 polymer ?
#
loop_
_entity_poly.entity_id
_entity_poly.type
_entity_poly.pdbx_seq_one_letter_code
_entity_poly.pdbx_strand_id
1 'polypeptide(L)'
;VMVPPVLRARDSELLQATPMFTSLDEVNTDHLIWCTGFRPALRPIRRLLDGTSPTVDGLFLVGYGTWTGPGSATITGVSPFAKQTAQAVANICD
;
A
#
# COMPACT_ATOMS: atom_id res chain seq x y z
N VAL A 1 -7.86 -5.65 1.93
CA VAL A 1 -8.53 -6.62 2.83
C VAL A 1 -9.80 -5.97 3.35
N MET A 2 -10.95 -6.58 3.06
CA MET A 2 -12.25 -6.11 3.56
C MET A 2 -12.59 -6.81 4.87
N VAL A 3 -13.00 -6.02 5.87
CA VAL A 3 -13.44 -6.56 7.17
C VAL A 3 -14.82 -7.23 7.05
N PRO A 4 -15.16 -8.22 7.90
CA PRO A 4 -16.39 -9.00 7.77
C PRO A 4 -17.71 -8.19 7.70
N PRO A 5 -17.88 -7.06 8.42
CA PRO A 5 -19.08 -6.24 8.25
C PRO A 5 -19.25 -5.67 6.84
N VAL A 6 -18.17 -5.24 6.20
CA VAL A 6 -18.18 -4.69 4.84
C VAL A 6 -18.47 -5.79 3.82
N LEU A 7 -17.91 -6.99 4.02
CA LEU A 7 -18.22 -8.15 3.19
C LEU A 7 -19.71 -8.49 3.25
N ARG A 8 -20.30 -8.54 4.44
CA ARG A 8 -21.76 -8.79 4.61
C ARG A 8 -22.62 -7.71 3.93
N ALA A 9 -22.24 -6.44 4.06
CA ALA A 9 -22.95 -5.34 3.41
C ALA A 9 -22.88 -5.43 1.88
N ARG A 10 -21.74 -5.84 1.32
CA ARG A 10 -21.59 -6.11 -0.12
C ARG A 10 -22.45 -7.30 -0.55
N ASP A 11 -22.37 -8.42 0.18
CA ASP A 11 -23.05 -9.67 -0.18
C ASP A 11 -24.59 -9.57 0.01
N SER A 12 -25.06 -8.64 0.84
CA SER A 12 -26.48 -8.29 1.00
C SER A 12 -26.96 -7.17 0.07
N GLU A 13 -26.13 -6.77 -0.91
CA GLU A 13 -26.41 -5.71 -1.88
C GLU A 13 -26.64 -4.31 -1.28
N LEU A 14 -26.33 -4.10 0.00
CA LEU A 14 -26.33 -2.78 0.63
C LEU A 14 -25.21 -1.87 0.08
N LEU A 15 -24.11 -2.47 -0.38
CA LEU A 15 -23.02 -1.77 -1.03
C LEU A 15 -22.97 -2.21 -2.50
N GLN A 16 -23.34 -1.31 -3.38
CA GLN A 16 -23.25 -1.51 -4.82
C GLN A 16 -22.14 -0.63 -5.39
N ALA A 17 -21.25 -1.25 -6.17
CA ALA A 17 -20.23 -0.50 -6.88
C ALA A 17 -20.83 0.18 -8.10
N THR A 18 -20.61 1.48 -8.22
CA THR A 18 -20.89 2.22 -9.44
C THR A 18 -19.68 2.15 -10.36
N PRO A 19 -19.86 1.94 -11.68
CA PRO A 19 -18.75 2.01 -12.63
C PRO A 19 -17.99 3.32 -12.51
N MET A 20 -16.66 3.27 -12.72
CA MET A 20 -15.85 4.48 -12.71
C MET A 20 -16.30 5.42 -13.82
N PHE A 21 -16.48 6.68 -13.49
CA PHE A 21 -16.79 7.73 -14.46
C PHE A 21 -15.56 8.10 -15.28
N THR A 22 -15.78 8.61 -16.49
CA THR A 22 -14.72 9.07 -17.40
C THR A 22 -14.59 10.59 -17.40
N SER A 23 -15.65 11.30 -17.01
CA SER A 23 -15.68 12.75 -16.87
C SER A 23 -16.32 13.15 -15.54
N LEU A 24 -15.89 14.27 -14.97
CA LEU A 24 -16.51 14.83 -13.76
C LEU A 24 -17.97 15.26 -13.98
N ASP A 25 -18.37 15.54 -15.21
CA ASP A 25 -19.74 15.91 -15.56
C ASP A 25 -20.73 14.76 -15.36
N GLU A 26 -20.25 13.52 -15.31
CA GLU A 26 -21.06 12.33 -15.03
C GLU A 26 -21.33 12.15 -13.52
N VAL A 27 -20.64 12.92 -12.68
CA VAL A 27 -20.73 12.80 -11.22
C VAL A 27 -21.83 13.71 -10.69
N ASN A 28 -22.94 13.14 -10.25
CA ASN A 28 -24.05 13.86 -9.66
C ASN A 28 -24.08 13.68 -8.14
N THR A 29 -23.08 14.27 -7.47
CA THR A 29 -22.95 14.25 -6.00
C THR A 29 -22.44 15.58 -5.48
N ASP A 30 -22.81 15.93 -4.25
CA ASP A 30 -22.31 17.16 -3.60
C ASP A 30 -20.82 17.06 -3.24
N HIS A 31 -20.33 15.85 -3.02
CA HIS A 31 -18.94 15.59 -2.63
C HIS A 31 -18.35 14.40 -3.36
N LEU A 32 -17.12 14.53 -3.81
CA LEU A 32 -16.32 13.45 -4.40
C LEU A 32 -15.07 13.24 -3.56
N ILE A 33 -14.92 12.03 -3.04
CA ILE A 33 -13.75 11.64 -2.24
C ILE A 33 -12.92 10.62 -3.01
N TRP A 34 -11.68 10.98 -3.33
CA TRP A 34 -10.74 10.11 -4.01
C TRP A 34 -10.12 9.11 -3.03
N CYS A 35 -10.46 7.83 -3.18
CA CYS A 35 -9.91 6.72 -2.40
C CYS A 35 -9.07 5.77 -3.27
N THR A 36 -8.30 6.30 -4.20
CA THR A 36 -7.57 5.55 -5.23
C THR A 36 -6.26 4.95 -4.75
N GLY A 37 -5.87 5.21 -3.49
CA GLY A 37 -4.60 4.79 -2.91
C GLY A 37 -3.41 5.61 -3.40
N PHE A 38 -2.21 5.08 -3.20
CA PHE A 38 -0.95 5.76 -3.49
C PHE A 38 -0.04 4.89 -4.34
N ARG A 39 0.79 5.53 -5.15
CA ARG A 39 1.92 4.87 -5.79
C ARG A 39 3.17 5.11 -4.94
N PRO A 40 4.03 4.10 -4.74
CA PRO A 40 5.29 4.28 -4.01
C PRO A 40 6.19 5.34 -4.67
N ALA A 41 6.77 6.22 -3.86
CA ALA A 41 7.68 7.27 -4.32
C ALA A 41 9.10 6.72 -4.52
N LEU A 42 9.29 5.82 -5.49
CA LEU A 42 10.56 5.12 -5.73
C LEU A 42 11.59 5.94 -6.53
N ARG A 43 11.24 7.14 -6.98
CA ARG A 43 12.12 7.95 -7.84
C ARG A 43 13.55 8.13 -7.29
N PRO A 44 13.77 8.41 -5.99
CA PRO A 44 15.12 8.60 -5.45
C PRO A 44 16.00 7.33 -5.49
N ILE A 45 15.37 6.15 -5.40
CA ILE A 45 16.07 4.85 -5.29
C ILE A 45 15.90 3.96 -6.51
N ARG A 46 15.21 4.43 -7.55
CA ARG A 46 14.84 3.61 -8.71
C ARG A 46 16.02 2.93 -9.40
N ARG A 47 17.19 3.58 -9.39
CA ARG A 47 18.43 3.03 -9.99
C ARG A 47 19.05 1.90 -9.18
N LEU A 48 18.62 1.72 -7.93
CA LEU A 48 19.09 0.71 -7.00
C LEU A 48 18.11 -0.46 -6.89
N LEU A 49 17.11 -0.49 -7.76
CA LEU A 49 16.07 -1.52 -7.79
C LEU A 49 16.00 -2.17 -9.16
N ASP A 50 15.81 -3.49 -9.16
CA ASP A 50 15.31 -4.25 -10.29
C ASP A 50 13.86 -4.65 -9.99
N GLY A 51 12.90 -3.99 -10.67
CA GLY A 51 11.49 -4.07 -10.29
C GLY A 51 11.25 -3.55 -8.87
N THR A 52 11.04 -4.47 -7.93
CA THR A 52 10.84 -4.18 -6.50
C THR A 52 11.98 -4.68 -5.62
N SER A 53 12.99 -5.32 -6.21
CA SER A 53 14.11 -5.92 -5.48
C SER A 53 15.32 -4.99 -5.46
N PRO A 54 15.97 -4.78 -4.29
CA PRO A 54 17.23 -4.08 -4.21
C PRO A 54 18.33 -4.78 -5.02
N THR A 55 19.12 -4.00 -5.76
CA THR A 55 20.26 -4.49 -6.56
C THR A 55 21.60 -4.29 -5.85
N VAL A 56 21.58 -3.65 -4.71
CA VAL A 56 22.77 -3.37 -3.89
C VAL A 56 22.60 -3.95 -2.49
N ASP A 57 23.67 -4.51 -1.95
CA ASP A 57 23.68 -5.02 -0.59
C ASP A 57 23.51 -3.87 0.43
N GLY A 58 22.84 -4.15 1.54
CA GLY A 58 22.59 -3.17 2.58
C GLY A 58 21.44 -2.19 2.31
N LEU A 59 20.76 -2.28 1.18
CA LEU A 59 19.54 -1.50 0.91
C LEU A 59 18.30 -2.26 1.38
N PHE A 60 17.62 -1.72 2.36
CA PHE A 60 16.38 -2.26 2.91
C PHE A 60 15.23 -1.29 2.65
N LEU A 61 14.07 -1.83 2.32
CA LEU A 61 12.86 -1.06 2.03
C LEU A 61 11.75 -1.44 3.00
N VAL A 62 11.16 -0.44 3.65
CA VAL A 62 10.07 -0.61 4.62
C VAL A 62 8.96 0.38 4.30
N GLY A 63 7.70 -0.07 4.36
CA GLY A 63 6.55 0.82 4.23
C GLY A 63 6.11 1.14 2.80
N TYR A 64 6.62 0.42 1.81
CA TYR A 64 6.30 0.66 0.39
C TYR A 64 5.09 -0.12 -0.14
N GLY A 65 4.29 -0.71 0.72
CA GLY A 65 3.10 -1.44 0.33
C GLY A 65 3.26 -2.96 0.41
N THR A 66 2.39 -3.69 -0.26
CA THR A 66 2.23 -5.15 -0.10
C THR A 66 3.51 -5.94 -0.39
N TRP A 67 4.35 -5.45 -1.29
CA TRP A 67 5.63 -6.10 -1.65
C TRP A 67 6.74 -5.93 -0.60
N THR A 68 6.60 -4.99 0.34
CA THR A 68 7.44 -4.88 1.54
C THR A 68 6.76 -5.47 2.78
N GLY A 69 5.62 -6.11 2.60
CA GLY A 69 4.85 -6.81 3.61
C GLY A 69 3.37 -6.36 3.65
N PRO A 70 2.44 -7.29 3.87
CA PRO A 70 1.02 -6.97 3.93
C PRO A 70 0.72 -5.91 4.98
N GLY A 71 0.11 -4.79 4.57
CA GLY A 71 -0.20 -3.67 5.45
C GLY A 71 1.00 -2.81 5.87
N SER A 72 2.21 -3.06 5.34
CA SER A 72 3.43 -2.32 5.74
C SER A 72 3.39 -0.82 5.42
N ALA A 73 2.53 -0.38 4.51
CA ALA A 73 2.31 1.03 4.20
C ALA A 73 1.34 1.73 5.18
N THR A 74 0.97 1.09 6.27
CA THR A 74 0.10 1.66 7.31
C THR A 74 0.86 1.88 8.62
N ILE A 75 0.42 2.86 9.42
CA ILE A 75 1.05 3.18 10.72
C ILE A 75 1.05 1.96 11.65
N THR A 76 -0.04 1.20 11.68
CA THR A 76 -0.17 0.01 12.54
C THR A 76 0.49 -1.23 11.97
N GLY A 77 0.55 -1.36 10.64
CA GLY A 77 1.06 -2.55 9.95
C GLY A 77 2.56 -2.55 9.72
N VAL A 78 3.24 -1.42 9.79
CA VAL A 78 4.69 -1.32 9.50
C VAL A 78 5.57 -1.90 10.59
N SER A 79 5.11 -1.93 11.83
CA SER A 79 5.93 -2.25 13.02
C SER A 79 6.66 -3.60 12.95
N PRO A 80 6.03 -4.74 12.58
CA PRO A 80 6.75 -6.01 12.49
C PRO A 80 7.84 -6.00 11.41
N PHE A 81 7.59 -5.36 10.26
CA PHE A 81 8.55 -5.26 9.16
C PHE A 81 9.72 -4.34 9.51
N ALA A 82 9.46 -3.23 10.22
CA ALA A 82 10.50 -2.34 10.72
C ALA A 82 11.42 -3.05 11.73
N LYS A 83 10.87 -3.85 12.64
CA LYS A 83 11.67 -4.66 13.58
C LYS A 83 12.54 -5.70 12.86
N GLN A 84 11.97 -6.41 11.90
CA GLN A 84 12.69 -7.39 11.10
C GLN A 84 13.84 -6.74 10.32
N THR A 85 13.59 -5.59 9.73
CA THR A 85 14.61 -4.83 9.00
C THR A 85 15.71 -4.32 9.94
N ALA A 86 15.35 -3.79 11.10
CA ALA A 86 16.35 -3.36 12.10
C ALA A 86 17.26 -4.50 12.55
N GLN A 87 16.70 -5.70 12.75
CA GLN A 87 17.50 -6.88 13.09
C GLN A 87 18.42 -7.29 11.94
N ALA A 88 17.95 -7.23 10.69
CA ALA A 88 18.76 -7.53 9.53
C ALA A 88 19.93 -6.54 9.37
N VAL A 89 19.70 -5.25 9.61
CA VAL A 89 20.73 -4.22 9.62
C VAL A 89 21.77 -4.47 10.74
N ALA A 90 21.31 -4.76 11.95
CA ALA A 90 22.19 -5.07 13.07
C ALA A 90 23.14 -6.24 12.75
N ASN A 91 22.60 -7.32 12.14
CA ASN A 91 23.40 -8.48 11.77
C ASN A 91 24.48 -8.22 10.70
N ILE A 92 24.37 -7.12 9.93
CA ILE A 92 25.38 -6.72 8.96
C ILE A 92 26.47 -5.84 9.61
N CYS A 93 26.11 -5.10 10.67
CA CYS A 93 26.99 -4.19 11.35
C CYS A 93 27.87 -4.88 12.42
N ASP A 94 27.55 -6.10 12.80
CA ASP A 94 28.30 -6.93 13.73
C ASP A 94 29.41 -7.71 12.98
#